data_bf1e360bea60f10279a82a6a310246e6
#
_entry.id   bf1e360bea60f10279a82a6a310246e6
#
_cell.length_a   1.000
_cell.length_b   1.000
_cell.length_c   1.000
_cell.angle_alpha   90.00
_cell.angle_beta   90.00
_cell.angle_gamma   90.00
#
_symmetry.space_group_name_H-M   'P 1'
#
loop_
_entity.id
_entity.type
_entity.pdbx_description
1 polymer ?
#
loop_
_entity_poly.entity_id
_entity_poly.type
_entity_poly.pdbx_seq_one_letter_code
_entity_poly.pdbx_strand_id
1 'polypeptide(L)'
;MEYDISGQRIDGQMIRAMFPRRERNAHKGHFGHALLVAGQRGMTGAALLATGAALRSGCGLVTAHIPADERLAVHILHPSAILSLDPDTCFSELPSDMSRYTAVGAGPGLGQSGKTAAALRLLMKTGLPMVLDADALNLISSHPGFFALIPPGSVFTPHIGELRR
;
A
#
# COMPACT_ATOMS: atom_id res chain seq x y z
N MET A 1 17.59 -21.36 15.27
CA MET A 1 17.88 -20.94 13.88
C MET A 1 18.26 -19.47 14.00
N GLU A 2 19.54 -19.17 13.91
CA GLU A 2 20.07 -17.82 13.99
C GLU A 2 19.86 -17.21 12.59
N TYR A 3 18.99 -16.20 12.49
CA TYR A 3 18.82 -15.47 11.25
C TYR A 3 19.96 -14.47 11.14
N ASP A 4 20.88 -14.68 10.19
CA ASP A 4 21.85 -13.67 9.81
C ASP A 4 21.11 -12.49 9.16
N ILE A 5 20.78 -11.50 9.97
CA ILE A 5 20.22 -10.25 9.51
C ILE A 5 21.40 -9.34 9.15
N SER A 6 22.03 -9.60 8.01
CA SER A 6 22.97 -8.65 7.40
C SER A 6 22.17 -7.44 6.89
N GLY A 7 21.77 -6.58 7.81
CA GLY A 7 21.03 -5.37 7.51
C GLY A 7 21.93 -4.34 6.85
N GLN A 8 21.56 -3.85 5.66
CA GLN A 8 22.21 -2.68 5.08
C GLN A 8 21.73 -1.41 5.79
N ARG A 9 22.67 -0.60 6.29
CA ARG A 9 22.33 0.68 6.91
C ARG A 9 21.82 1.65 5.82
N ILE A 10 20.64 2.19 6.03
CA ILE A 10 20.07 3.24 5.16
C ILE A 10 20.75 4.57 5.54
N ASP A 11 21.47 5.15 4.60
CA ASP A 11 22.11 6.46 4.76
C ASP A 11 21.64 7.47 3.71
N GLY A 12 22.10 8.72 3.84
CA GLY A 12 21.71 9.79 2.93
C GLY A 12 22.22 9.61 1.49
N GLN A 13 23.26 8.81 1.25
CA GLN A 13 23.74 8.51 -0.09
C GLN A 13 22.81 7.51 -0.78
N MET A 14 22.42 6.45 -0.07
CA MET A 14 21.47 5.46 -0.55
C MET A 14 20.13 6.11 -0.89
N ILE A 15 19.61 6.97 0.01
CA ILE A 15 18.36 7.70 -0.24
C ILE A 15 18.48 8.60 -1.48
N ARG A 16 19.56 9.35 -1.63
CA ARG A 16 19.74 10.20 -2.82
C ARG A 16 19.82 9.41 -4.11
N ALA A 17 20.39 8.20 -4.09
CA ALA A 17 20.48 7.32 -5.25
C ALA A 17 19.08 6.75 -5.66
N MET A 18 18.17 6.60 -4.70
CA MET A 18 16.80 6.12 -4.96
C MET A 18 15.90 7.19 -5.58
N PHE A 19 16.23 8.48 -5.41
CA PHE A 19 15.42 9.57 -5.95
C PHE A 19 16.02 10.06 -7.28
N PRO A 20 15.41 9.74 -8.43
CA PRO A 20 15.87 10.25 -9.72
C PRO A 20 15.74 11.78 -9.78
N ARG A 21 16.70 12.44 -10.43
CA ARG A 21 16.55 13.86 -10.72
C ARG A 21 15.34 14.08 -11.61
N ARG A 22 14.48 15.01 -11.22
CA ARG A 22 13.34 15.40 -12.03
C ARG A 22 13.82 16.22 -13.23
N GLU A 23 13.51 15.76 -14.42
CA GLU A 23 13.73 16.56 -15.63
C GLU A 23 12.80 17.77 -15.66
N ARG A 24 13.26 18.86 -16.30
CA ARG A 24 12.53 20.13 -16.33
C ARG A 24 11.15 20.02 -16.98
N ASN A 25 10.99 19.09 -17.93
CA ASN A 25 9.76 18.85 -18.68
C ASN A 25 8.99 17.61 -18.19
N ALA A 26 9.36 17.05 -17.03
CA ALA A 26 8.66 15.89 -16.49
C ALA A 26 7.26 16.26 -16.00
N HIS A 27 6.30 15.40 -16.30
CA HIS A 27 4.92 15.52 -15.80
C HIS A 27 4.60 14.39 -14.80
N LYS A 28 3.48 14.53 -14.09
CA LYS A 28 3.08 13.58 -13.03
C LYS A 28 3.07 12.10 -13.47
N GLY A 29 2.74 11.79 -14.71
CA GLY A 29 2.73 10.42 -15.23
C GLY A 29 4.10 9.75 -15.28
N HIS A 30 5.22 10.51 -15.32
CA HIS A 30 6.57 9.95 -15.30
C HIS A 30 7.00 9.43 -13.91
N PHE A 31 6.27 9.78 -12.84
CA PHE A 31 6.61 9.42 -11.47
C PHE A 31 5.68 8.35 -10.88
N GLY A 32 5.05 7.59 -11.74
CA GLY A 32 4.21 6.47 -11.36
C GLY A 32 2.85 6.86 -10.78
N HIS A 33 2.02 5.85 -10.56
CA HIS A 33 0.71 5.96 -9.96
C HIS A 33 0.59 4.90 -8.86
N ALA A 34 0.64 5.34 -7.60
CA ALA A 34 0.50 4.45 -6.45
C ALA A 34 -0.98 4.22 -6.12
N LEU A 35 -1.34 2.96 -5.88
CA LEU A 35 -2.59 2.57 -5.25
C LEU A 35 -2.33 2.32 -3.77
N LEU A 36 -3.07 2.97 -2.88
CA LEU A 36 -3.05 2.71 -1.45
C LEU A 36 -4.35 2.05 -1.03
N VAL A 37 -4.26 0.83 -0.52
CA VAL A 37 -5.37 0.04 0.03
C VAL A 37 -5.19 0.01 1.54
N ALA A 38 -5.86 0.92 2.23
CA ALA A 38 -5.66 1.14 3.66
C ALA A 38 -6.93 1.67 4.33
N GLY A 39 -7.06 1.40 5.62
CA GLY A 39 -8.22 1.80 6.41
C GLY A 39 -9.44 0.93 6.17
N GLN A 40 -10.28 0.90 7.17
CA GLN A 40 -11.64 0.39 7.15
C GLN A 40 -12.50 1.33 7.96
N ARG A 41 -13.81 1.10 8.04
CA ARG A 41 -14.70 1.90 8.92
C ARG A 41 -14.14 1.93 10.35
N GLY A 42 -13.92 3.15 10.86
CA GLY A 42 -13.32 3.40 12.17
C GLY A 42 -11.79 3.38 12.21
N MET A 43 -11.11 3.05 11.11
CA MET A 43 -9.65 3.05 10.98
C MET A 43 -9.14 3.93 9.82
N THR A 44 -9.91 4.92 9.42
CA THR A 44 -9.61 5.83 8.31
C THR A 44 -8.32 6.61 8.51
N GLY A 45 -7.93 6.86 9.77
CA GLY A 45 -6.67 7.52 10.09
C GLY A 45 -5.45 6.86 9.46
N ALA A 46 -5.44 5.53 9.35
CA ALA A 46 -4.37 4.79 8.69
C ALA A 46 -4.27 5.12 7.19
N ALA A 47 -5.42 5.19 6.51
CA ALA A 47 -5.48 5.61 5.10
C ALA A 47 -5.02 7.06 4.91
N LEU A 48 -5.38 7.96 5.83
CA LEU A 48 -4.95 9.36 5.79
C LEU A 48 -3.44 9.48 5.91
N LEU A 49 -2.84 8.81 6.87
CA LEU A 49 -1.38 8.83 7.08
C LEU A 49 -0.64 8.27 5.87
N ALA A 50 -1.05 7.11 5.36
CA ALA A 50 -0.44 6.49 4.19
C ALA A 50 -0.57 7.37 2.94
N THR A 51 -1.76 7.93 2.69
CA THR A 51 -2.01 8.82 1.55
C THR A 51 -1.16 10.10 1.64
N GLY A 52 -1.13 10.72 2.81
CA GLY A 52 -0.33 11.92 3.05
C GLY A 52 1.17 11.68 2.88
N ALA A 53 1.69 10.54 3.32
CA ALA A 53 3.08 10.14 3.13
C ALA A 53 3.41 9.94 1.65
N ALA A 54 2.59 9.19 0.91
CA ALA A 54 2.78 8.93 -0.51
C ALA A 54 2.77 10.21 -1.35
N LEU A 55 1.83 11.14 -1.09
CA LEU A 55 1.77 12.44 -1.77
C LEU A 55 3.03 13.28 -1.54
N ARG A 56 3.67 13.14 -0.37
CA ARG A 56 4.91 13.89 -0.02
C ARG A 56 6.19 13.21 -0.46
N SER A 57 6.14 11.92 -0.78
CA SER A 57 7.34 11.16 -1.20
C SER A 57 7.77 11.41 -2.63
N GLY A 58 6.97 12.14 -3.42
CA GLY A 58 7.28 12.46 -4.81
C GLY A 58 6.61 11.55 -5.83
N CYS A 59 5.68 10.72 -5.43
CA CYS A 59 4.83 9.95 -6.34
C CYS A 59 4.04 10.88 -7.28
N GLY A 60 3.89 10.50 -8.54
CA GLY A 60 3.22 11.32 -9.54
C GLY A 60 1.71 11.42 -9.35
N LEU A 61 1.08 10.27 -9.07
CA LEU A 61 -0.34 10.14 -8.76
C LEU A 61 -0.53 9.18 -7.59
N VAL A 62 -1.47 9.49 -6.72
CA VAL A 62 -1.86 8.64 -5.60
C VAL A 62 -3.36 8.41 -5.64
N THR A 63 -3.78 7.15 -5.67
CA THR A 63 -5.16 6.75 -5.45
C THR A 63 -5.28 6.09 -4.09
N ALA A 64 -6.19 6.57 -3.26
CA ALA A 64 -6.60 5.89 -2.03
C ALA A 64 -7.85 5.06 -2.30
N HIS A 65 -7.74 3.75 -2.10
CA HIS A 65 -8.86 2.82 -2.14
C HIS A 65 -9.35 2.60 -0.70
N ILE A 66 -10.54 3.09 -0.41
CA ILE A 66 -11.11 3.19 0.93
C ILE A 66 -12.62 2.88 0.90
N PRO A 67 -13.23 2.53 2.03
CA PRO A 67 -14.68 2.47 2.15
C PRO A 67 -15.37 3.76 1.70
N ALA A 68 -16.47 3.64 0.96
CA ALA A 68 -17.18 4.80 0.40
C ALA A 68 -17.67 5.78 1.47
N ASP A 69 -18.02 5.28 2.65
CA ASP A 69 -18.47 6.10 3.78
C ASP A 69 -17.39 7.01 4.34
N GLU A 70 -16.12 6.65 4.15
CA GLU A 70 -14.95 7.35 4.70
C GLU A 70 -14.35 8.40 3.74
N ARG A 71 -14.91 8.56 2.54
CA ARG A 71 -14.37 9.40 1.47
C ARG A 71 -14.13 10.86 1.85
N LEU A 72 -15.01 11.43 2.70
CA LEU A 72 -14.91 12.85 3.05
C LEU A 72 -13.64 13.18 3.83
N ALA A 73 -13.20 12.28 4.71
CA ALA A 73 -11.97 12.48 5.48
C ALA A 73 -10.75 12.62 4.57
N VAL A 74 -10.64 11.77 3.54
CA VAL A 74 -9.54 11.84 2.58
C VAL A 74 -9.65 13.08 1.69
N HIS A 75 -10.83 13.41 1.19
CA HIS A 75 -11.02 14.62 0.38
C HIS A 75 -10.68 15.91 1.11
N ILE A 76 -11.03 16.01 2.39
CA ILE A 76 -10.75 17.20 3.19
C ILE A 76 -9.26 17.36 3.46
N LEU A 77 -8.58 16.27 3.86
CA LEU A 77 -7.17 16.34 4.26
C LEU A 77 -6.19 16.20 3.08
N HIS A 78 -6.59 15.49 2.04
CA HIS A 78 -5.74 15.19 0.86
C HIS A 78 -6.50 15.40 -0.45
N PRO A 79 -6.90 16.62 -0.78
CA PRO A 79 -7.72 16.91 -1.98
C PRO A 79 -7.01 16.60 -3.30
N SER A 80 -5.70 16.39 -3.28
CA SER A 80 -4.91 15.97 -4.45
C SER A 80 -4.89 14.45 -4.66
N ALA A 81 -5.36 13.66 -3.70
CA ALA A 81 -5.50 12.22 -3.87
C ALA A 81 -6.72 11.88 -4.73
N ILE A 82 -6.57 10.89 -5.60
CA ILE A 82 -7.68 10.28 -6.32
C ILE A 82 -8.34 9.26 -5.39
N LEU A 83 -9.67 9.14 -5.42
CA LEU A 83 -10.37 8.13 -4.65
C LEU A 83 -10.85 6.99 -5.56
N SER A 84 -10.69 5.78 -5.04
CA SER A 84 -11.37 4.58 -5.47
C SER A 84 -12.19 4.08 -4.27
N LEU A 85 -13.48 3.88 -4.45
CA LEU A 85 -14.38 3.64 -3.34
C LEU A 85 -14.78 2.16 -3.29
N ASP A 86 -14.51 1.53 -2.15
CA ASP A 86 -15.00 0.19 -1.85
C ASP A 86 -16.47 0.30 -1.39
N PRO A 87 -17.39 -0.54 -1.89
CA PRO A 87 -18.79 -0.49 -1.51
C PRO A 87 -19.06 -1.00 -0.09
N ASP A 88 -18.12 -1.77 0.48
CA ASP A 88 -18.22 -2.29 1.84
C ASP A 88 -17.51 -1.38 2.86
N THR A 89 -17.62 -1.71 4.13
CA THR A 89 -16.98 -1.01 5.26
C THR A 89 -15.52 -1.37 5.46
N CYS A 90 -15.00 -2.29 4.66
CA CYS A 90 -13.62 -2.77 4.65
C CYS A 90 -13.18 -3.02 3.20
N PHE A 91 -11.93 -3.37 2.98
CA PHE A 91 -11.45 -3.79 1.67
C PHE A 91 -12.16 -5.09 1.25
N SER A 92 -13.01 -5.03 0.23
CA SER A 92 -13.82 -6.14 -0.24
C SER A 92 -13.65 -6.46 -1.72
N GLU A 93 -13.28 -5.47 -2.54
CA GLU A 93 -13.07 -5.65 -3.97
C GLU A 93 -11.95 -4.75 -4.50
N LEU A 94 -11.42 -5.07 -5.67
CA LEU A 94 -10.37 -4.29 -6.31
C LEU A 94 -10.97 -3.07 -7.04
N PRO A 95 -10.18 -1.99 -7.23
CA PRO A 95 -10.52 -0.97 -8.23
C PRO A 95 -10.82 -1.60 -9.59
N SER A 96 -11.78 -1.05 -10.32
CA SER A 96 -12.25 -1.59 -11.60
C SER A 96 -11.17 -1.67 -12.69
N ASP A 97 -10.14 -0.83 -12.61
CA ASP A 97 -9.03 -0.80 -13.56
C ASP A 97 -7.70 -0.76 -12.81
N MET A 98 -7.04 -1.90 -12.73
CA MET A 98 -5.73 -2.07 -12.09
C MET A 98 -4.56 -1.69 -13.00
N SER A 99 -4.76 -1.58 -14.32
CA SER A 99 -3.68 -1.35 -15.29
C SER A 99 -3.02 0.03 -15.18
N ARG A 100 -3.69 0.98 -14.54
CA ARG A 100 -3.19 2.34 -14.33
C ARG A 100 -2.15 2.47 -13.23
N TYR A 101 -2.04 1.47 -12.33
CA TYR A 101 -1.16 1.55 -11.17
C TYR A 101 0.21 0.93 -11.48
N THR A 102 1.25 1.51 -10.91
CA THR A 102 2.64 1.04 -11.04
C THR A 102 3.15 0.34 -9.77
N ALA A 103 2.54 0.63 -8.65
CA ALA A 103 2.83 -0.01 -7.36
C ALA A 103 1.63 0.08 -6.42
N VAL A 104 1.59 -0.81 -5.43
CA VAL A 104 0.53 -0.88 -4.42
C VAL A 104 1.12 -0.77 -3.02
N GLY A 105 0.52 0.02 -2.14
CA GLY A 105 0.72 -0.05 -0.70
C GLY A 105 -0.53 -0.64 -0.05
N ALA A 106 -0.42 -1.71 0.72
CA ALA A 106 -1.57 -2.36 1.34
C ALA A 106 -1.30 -2.76 2.80
N GLY A 107 -2.30 -2.58 3.66
CA GLY A 107 -2.30 -3.15 4.98
C GLY A 107 -2.68 -2.26 6.15
N PRO A 108 -2.18 -1.02 6.27
CA PRO A 108 -2.45 -0.19 7.44
C PRO A 108 -3.95 -0.01 7.70
N GLY A 109 -4.45 -0.51 8.84
CA GLY A 109 -5.85 -0.41 9.25
C GLY A 109 -6.84 -1.11 8.35
N LEU A 110 -6.40 -2.12 7.59
CA LEU A 110 -7.21 -2.82 6.59
C LEU A 110 -8.24 -3.76 7.22
N GLY A 111 -7.95 -4.23 8.44
CA GLY A 111 -8.69 -5.29 9.10
C GLY A 111 -8.36 -6.68 8.58
N GLN A 112 -8.82 -7.71 9.30
CA GLN A 112 -8.48 -9.10 9.04
C GLN A 112 -9.73 -9.97 8.78
N SER A 113 -10.76 -9.37 8.20
CA SER A 113 -11.99 -10.10 7.84
C SER A 113 -11.76 -11.08 6.70
N GLY A 114 -12.61 -12.09 6.58
CA GLY A 114 -12.56 -13.03 5.46
C GLY A 114 -12.76 -12.35 4.09
N LYS A 115 -13.55 -11.26 4.04
CA LYS A 115 -13.71 -10.44 2.83
C LYS A 115 -12.39 -9.77 2.46
N THR A 116 -11.73 -9.14 3.44
CA THR A 116 -10.43 -8.49 3.27
C THR A 116 -9.36 -9.50 2.82
N ALA A 117 -9.34 -10.69 3.40
CA ALA A 117 -8.43 -11.75 2.99
C ALA A 117 -8.65 -12.16 1.52
N ALA A 118 -9.90 -12.33 1.11
CA ALA A 118 -10.25 -12.70 -0.26
C ALA A 118 -9.83 -11.60 -1.26
N ALA A 119 -10.10 -10.33 -0.95
CA ALA A 119 -9.74 -9.19 -1.78
C ALA A 119 -8.20 -9.02 -1.86
N LEU A 120 -7.48 -9.16 -0.73
CA LEU A 120 -6.02 -9.11 -0.69
C LEU A 120 -5.40 -10.23 -1.56
N ARG A 121 -5.96 -11.42 -1.52
CA ARG A 121 -5.53 -12.52 -2.39
C ARG A 121 -5.66 -12.17 -3.88
N LEU A 122 -6.75 -11.52 -4.27
CA LEU A 122 -6.94 -11.07 -5.66
C LEU A 122 -5.97 -9.93 -6.00
N LEU A 123 -5.72 -9.01 -5.07
CA LEU A 123 -4.78 -7.91 -5.24
C LEU A 123 -3.35 -8.43 -5.50
N MET A 124 -2.88 -9.41 -4.75
CA MET A 124 -1.56 -10.03 -4.97
C MET A 124 -1.45 -10.70 -6.35
N LYS A 125 -2.54 -11.25 -6.89
CA LYS A 125 -2.55 -11.86 -8.23
C LYS A 125 -2.43 -10.87 -9.38
N THR A 126 -2.52 -9.56 -9.13
CA THR A 126 -2.31 -8.54 -10.17
C THR A 126 -0.87 -8.49 -10.66
N GLY A 127 0.09 -9.01 -9.89
CA GLY A 127 1.51 -9.00 -10.22
C GLY A 127 2.19 -7.65 -10.01
N LEU A 128 1.49 -6.61 -9.54
CA LEU A 128 2.07 -5.31 -9.24
C LEU A 128 2.99 -5.39 -8.00
N PRO A 129 4.18 -4.76 -8.02
CA PRO A 129 5.03 -4.71 -6.83
C PRO A 129 4.32 -4.00 -5.68
N MET A 130 4.47 -4.51 -4.46
CA MET A 130 3.70 -4.06 -3.30
C MET A 130 4.60 -3.68 -2.13
N VAL A 131 4.15 -2.70 -1.35
CA VAL A 131 4.56 -2.52 0.05
C VAL A 131 3.46 -3.10 0.92
N LEU A 132 3.80 -4.11 1.72
CA LEU A 132 2.87 -4.85 2.59
C LEU A 132 3.23 -4.60 4.05
N ASP A 133 2.23 -4.12 4.81
CA ASP A 133 2.40 -3.68 6.20
C ASP A 133 1.22 -4.13 7.06
N ALA A 134 1.38 -4.11 8.35
CA ALA A 134 0.31 -4.24 9.33
C ALA A 134 -0.66 -5.42 9.06
N ASP A 135 -1.96 -5.15 8.82
CA ASP A 135 -2.96 -6.19 8.64
C ASP A 135 -2.74 -7.05 7.39
N ALA A 136 -2.10 -6.53 6.35
CA ALA A 136 -1.72 -7.35 5.19
C ALA A 136 -0.70 -8.44 5.59
N LEU A 137 0.29 -8.11 6.42
CA LEU A 137 1.26 -9.07 6.95
C LEU A 137 0.59 -10.09 7.87
N ASN A 138 -0.34 -9.63 8.72
CA ASN A 138 -1.12 -10.52 9.59
C ASN A 138 -1.97 -11.51 8.78
N LEU A 139 -2.59 -11.06 7.70
CA LEU A 139 -3.36 -11.92 6.80
C LEU A 139 -2.47 -12.92 6.06
N ILE A 140 -1.29 -12.50 5.60
CA ILE A 140 -0.33 -13.38 4.93
C ILE A 140 0.14 -14.48 5.88
N SER A 141 0.47 -14.14 7.13
CA SER A 141 0.90 -15.13 8.12
C SER A 141 -0.19 -16.14 8.48
N SER A 142 -1.47 -15.71 8.48
CA SER A 142 -2.62 -16.56 8.81
C SER A 142 -3.07 -17.45 7.65
N HIS A 143 -2.62 -17.19 6.43
CA HIS A 143 -3.03 -17.91 5.22
C HIS A 143 -1.81 -18.42 4.45
N PRO A 144 -1.29 -19.63 4.75
CA PRO A 144 -0.02 -20.12 4.22
C PRO A 144 0.14 -20.04 2.70
N GLY A 145 -0.96 -20.16 1.95
CA GLY A 145 -0.94 -20.03 0.48
C GLY A 145 -0.75 -18.61 -0.05
N PHE A 146 -0.81 -17.57 0.81
CA PHE A 146 -0.67 -16.19 0.36
C PHE A 146 0.77 -15.82 0.05
N PHE A 147 1.72 -16.40 0.78
CA PHE A 147 3.14 -16.10 0.56
C PHE A 147 3.59 -16.38 -0.88
N ALA A 148 3.09 -17.45 -1.48
CA ALA A 148 3.38 -17.81 -2.87
C ALA A 148 2.76 -16.87 -3.92
N LEU A 149 1.82 -16.00 -3.51
CA LEU A 149 1.15 -15.04 -4.40
C LEU A 149 1.81 -13.66 -4.40
N ILE A 150 2.81 -13.44 -3.53
CA ILE A 150 3.46 -12.14 -3.39
C ILE A 150 4.25 -11.82 -4.65
N PRO A 151 3.98 -10.69 -5.31
CA PRO A 151 4.68 -10.31 -6.53
C PRO A 151 6.17 -10.06 -6.29
N PRO A 152 7.03 -10.37 -7.27
CA PRO A 152 8.44 -9.98 -7.21
C PRO A 152 8.63 -8.48 -7.03
N GLY A 153 9.68 -8.09 -6.29
CA GLY A 153 9.95 -6.68 -5.99
C GLY A 153 9.08 -6.08 -4.88
N SER A 154 8.26 -6.91 -4.21
CA SER A 154 7.49 -6.45 -3.05
C SER A 154 8.37 -6.26 -1.82
N VAL A 155 7.97 -5.32 -0.97
CA VAL A 155 8.66 -4.92 0.27
C VAL A 155 7.75 -5.15 1.45
N PHE A 156 8.28 -5.69 2.54
CA PHE A 156 7.59 -5.82 3.83
C PHE A 156 8.14 -4.82 4.82
N THR A 157 7.26 -4.25 5.64
CA THR A 157 7.60 -3.29 6.67
C THR A 157 7.19 -3.76 8.08
N PRO A 158 7.53 -5.00 8.48
CA PRO A 158 7.08 -5.57 9.74
C PRO A 158 7.76 -4.89 10.93
N HIS A 159 7.01 -4.60 11.97
CA HIS A 159 7.58 -4.41 13.29
C HIS A 159 7.93 -5.77 13.93
N ILE A 160 8.70 -5.77 15.02
CA ILE A 160 9.20 -7.02 15.64
C ILE A 160 8.07 -8.02 16.00
N GLY A 161 6.90 -7.53 16.39
CA GLY A 161 5.75 -8.39 16.72
C GLY A 161 5.13 -9.07 15.50
N GLU A 162 5.15 -8.43 14.33
CA GLU A 162 4.67 -9.00 13.06
C GLU A 162 5.66 -10.01 12.50
N LEU A 163 6.96 -9.73 12.63
CA LEU A 163 8.02 -10.61 12.16
C LEU A 163 8.08 -11.96 12.90
N ARG A 164 7.53 -12.03 14.11
CA ARG A 164 7.51 -13.25 14.95
C ARG A 164 6.30 -14.15 14.70
N ARG A 165 5.38 -13.75 13.85
CA ARG A 165 4.16 -14.52 13.49
C ARG A 165 4.37 -15.33 12.22
#